data_f73bcd3b4828555af9aa0d843e1bd19d
#
_entry.id   f73bcd3b4828555af9aa0d843e1bd19d
#
_cell.length_a   1.000
_cell.length_b   1.000
_cell.length_c   1.000
_cell.angle_alpha   90.00
_cell.angle_beta   90.00
_cell.angle_gamma   90.00
#
_symmetry.space_group_name_H-M   'P 1'
#
loop_
_entity.id
_entity.type
_entity.pdbx_description
1 polymer ?
#
loop_
_entity_poly.entity_id
_entity_poly.type
_entity_poly.pdbx_seq_one_letter_code
_entity_poly.pdbx_strand_id
1 'polypeptide(L)'
;SIFKPILKEELQVNPSFKAVNSQVEDIKKGYNTSYTPQVNPREINLFYLTPNGRYRIEKNESTFHLHGTEQSFSKAEFIKLVDTHPERFSPNVILRPVYQECILPNLCYIGGGGELAYWFQLTSTFEHFGLPFPMLLLRNSALLYSKKLAKKIEKLNLETPDLFLKRNALLNKKVRQISNIDLDLSPLKEQLKKQFDSLQQLVKKTDASFQGAVEAQQTKQLKGIKHLEKRLLKAQKRVLKDEVERLVL
;
A
#
# COMPACT_ATOMS: atom_id res chain seq x y z
N SER A 1 17.14 -2.09 31.31
CA SER A 1 16.07 -2.42 30.36
C SER A 1 16.59 -3.49 29.37
N ILE A 2 15.84 -4.51 29.16
CA ILE A 2 16.12 -5.63 28.22
C ILE A 2 16.33 -5.12 26.78
N PHE A 3 15.71 -4.00 26.43
CA PHE A 3 15.74 -3.42 25.08
C PHE A 3 16.94 -2.49 24.84
N LYS A 4 17.76 -2.16 25.84
CA LYS A 4 18.94 -1.29 25.66
C LYS A 4 19.92 -1.75 24.57
N PRO A 5 20.27 -3.03 24.46
CA PRO A 5 21.19 -3.48 23.40
C PRO A 5 20.65 -3.16 22.00
N ILE A 6 19.37 -3.40 21.76
CA ILE A 6 18.71 -3.13 20.47
C ILE A 6 18.68 -1.62 20.19
N LEU A 7 18.37 -0.77 21.19
CA LEU A 7 18.43 0.68 21.04
C LEU A 7 19.82 1.17 20.61
N LYS A 8 20.87 0.64 21.25
CA LYS A 8 22.25 1.01 20.91
C LYS A 8 22.64 0.56 19.52
N GLU A 9 22.31 -0.66 19.16
CA GLU A 9 22.63 -1.22 17.85
C GLU A 9 21.90 -0.46 16.74
N GLU A 10 20.61 -0.12 16.94
CA GLU A 10 19.84 0.69 15.97
C GLU A 10 20.47 2.06 15.76
N LEU A 11 20.92 2.74 16.82
CA LEU A 11 21.60 4.03 16.72
C LEU A 11 23.01 3.94 16.09
N GLN A 12 23.69 2.82 16.24
CA GLN A 12 25.07 2.65 15.77
C GLN A 12 25.15 2.24 14.30
N VAL A 13 24.38 1.21 13.91
CA VAL A 13 24.48 0.53 12.62
C VAL A 13 23.17 0.37 11.86
N ASN A 14 22.05 0.84 12.44
CA ASN A 14 20.71 0.86 11.85
C ASN A 14 20.31 -0.45 11.14
N PRO A 15 20.36 -1.59 11.83
CA PRO A 15 20.13 -2.90 11.22
C PRO A 15 18.70 -3.05 10.71
N SER A 16 17.72 -2.45 11.38
CA SER A 16 16.31 -2.55 10.99
C SER A 16 16.03 -1.96 9.61
N PHE A 17 16.72 -0.89 9.21
CA PHE A 17 16.60 -0.33 7.86
C PHE A 17 17.01 -1.35 6.78
N LYS A 18 18.16 -2.00 6.99
CA LYS A 18 18.69 -2.99 6.04
C LYS A 18 17.83 -4.24 6.00
N ALA A 19 17.47 -4.76 7.18
CA ALA A 19 16.68 -5.98 7.31
C ALA A 19 15.29 -5.85 6.66
N VAL A 20 14.56 -4.76 6.92
CA VAL A 20 13.23 -4.54 6.31
C VAL A 20 13.32 -4.39 4.80
N ASN A 21 14.30 -3.65 4.27
CA ASN A 21 14.46 -3.50 2.82
C ASN A 21 14.81 -4.83 2.16
N SER A 22 15.68 -5.64 2.75
CA SER A 22 16.00 -7.00 2.26
C SER A 22 14.75 -7.87 2.22
N GLN A 23 13.98 -7.89 3.32
CA GLN A 23 12.75 -8.66 3.42
C GLN A 23 11.71 -8.26 2.36
N VAL A 24 11.57 -6.96 2.08
CA VAL A 24 10.67 -6.46 1.03
C VAL A 24 11.08 -6.99 -0.35
N GLU A 25 12.37 -7.01 -0.65
CA GLU A 25 12.84 -7.56 -1.93
C GLU A 25 12.62 -9.09 -2.00
N ASP A 26 12.78 -9.82 -0.91
CA ASP A 26 12.51 -11.26 -0.86
C ASP A 26 11.01 -11.55 -1.04
N ILE A 27 10.13 -10.75 -0.43
CA ILE A 27 8.67 -10.85 -0.67
C ILE A 27 8.33 -10.62 -2.14
N LYS A 28 8.92 -9.60 -2.77
CA LYS A 28 8.70 -9.32 -4.20
C LYS A 28 9.15 -10.46 -5.09
N LYS A 29 10.32 -11.03 -4.82
CA LYS A 29 10.89 -12.13 -5.59
C LYS A 29 10.11 -13.44 -5.40
N GLY A 30 9.76 -13.75 -4.16
CA GLY A 30 9.16 -15.03 -3.81
C GLY A 30 7.65 -15.13 -4.05
N TYR A 31 6.92 -14.02 -3.91
CA TYR A 31 5.45 -14.06 -3.90
C TYR A 31 4.80 -13.16 -4.93
N ASN A 32 5.21 -11.90 -5.04
CA ASN A 32 4.53 -10.94 -5.93
C ASN A 32 5.42 -9.75 -6.28
N THR A 33 5.79 -9.64 -7.54
CA THR A 33 6.61 -8.53 -8.06
C THR A 33 5.94 -7.16 -7.94
N SER A 34 4.60 -7.10 -7.86
CA SER A 34 3.82 -5.86 -7.66
C SER A 34 3.54 -5.52 -6.19
N TYR A 35 4.16 -6.24 -5.25
CA TYR A 35 4.00 -5.99 -3.82
C TYR A 35 4.40 -4.54 -3.48
N THR A 36 3.51 -3.86 -2.77
CA THR A 36 3.76 -2.50 -2.26
C THR A 36 3.98 -2.59 -0.76
N PRO A 37 5.14 -2.12 -0.25
CA PRO A 37 5.42 -2.13 1.17
C PRO A 37 4.35 -1.39 1.97
N GLN A 38 3.90 -1.98 3.07
CA GLN A 38 2.92 -1.37 3.97
C GLN A 38 3.57 -0.30 4.86
N VAL A 39 4.83 -0.52 5.22
CA VAL A 39 5.65 0.44 5.98
C VAL A 39 7.00 0.61 5.32
N ASN A 40 7.55 1.81 5.40
CA ASN A 40 8.87 2.13 4.88
C ASN A 40 9.82 2.39 6.05
N PRO A 41 10.93 1.65 6.17
CA PRO A 41 11.90 1.87 7.22
C PRO A 41 12.61 3.22 7.00
N ARG A 42 12.98 3.85 8.11
CA ARG A 42 13.85 5.02 8.12
C ARG A 42 15.25 4.61 8.50
N GLU A 43 16.21 5.49 8.30
CA GLU A 43 17.57 5.25 8.75
C GLU A 43 17.60 4.94 10.25
N ILE A 44 16.87 5.70 11.07
CA ILE A 44 16.68 5.42 12.51
C ILE A 44 15.19 5.20 12.80
N ASN A 45 14.85 4.02 13.30
CA ASN A 45 13.46 3.62 13.55
C ASN A 45 13.03 3.87 15.00
N LEU A 46 13.53 4.96 15.59
CA LEU A 46 13.28 5.40 16.95
C LEU A 46 12.79 6.85 16.99
N PHE A 47 12.11 7.16 18.09
CA PHE A 47 11.75 8.50 18.51
C PHE A 47 12.41 8.80 19.85
N TYR A 48 12.64 10.07 20.13
CA TYR A 48 13.07 10.58 21.41
C TYR A 48 11.92 11.33 22.09
N LEU A 49 11.69 11.02 23.36
CA LEU A 49 10.65 11.61 24.18
C LEU A 49 11.23 12.74 25.01
N THR A 50 10.59 13.89 24.95
CA THR A 50 10.86 15.05 25.79
C THR A 50 9.58 15.46 26.52
N PRO A 51 9.62 16.34 27.52
CA PRO A 51 8.41 16.89 28.14
C PRO A 51 7.47 17.56 27.13
N ASN A 52 8.00 18.08 26.02
CA ASN A 52 7.26 18.83 25.00
C ASN A 52 6.72 17.93 23.87
N GLY A 53 7.09 16.66 23.80
CA GLY A 53 6.59 15.77 22.75
C GLY A 53 7.51 14.61 22.38
N ARG A 54 7.13 13.96 21.29
CA ARG A 54 7.80 12.79 20.72
C ARG A 54 8.38 13.15 19.36
N TYR A 55 9.70 13.18 19.26
CA TYR A 55 10.43 13.65 18.09
C TYR A 55 11.15 12.51 17.38
N ARG A 56 11.16 12.53 16.05
CA ARG A 56 11.96 11.58 15.26
C ARG A 56 13.43 11.84 15.48
N ILE A 57 14.19 10.75 15.56
CA ILE A 57 15.64 10.80 15.54
C ILE A 57 16.09 10.74 14.09
N GLU A 58 16.86 11.73 13.67
CA GLU A 58 17.49 11.79 12.35
C GLU A 58 19.00 11.82 12.54
N LYS A 59 19.72 11.11 11.67
CA LYS A 59 21.18 11.05 11.72
C LYS A 59 21.78 11.92 10.61
N ASN A 60 22.74 12.76 11.01
CA ASN A 60 23.61 13.52 10.11
C ASN A 60 25.04 13.15 10.40
N GLU A 61 25.75 12.50 9.45
CA GLU A 61 27.14 12.07 9.59
C GLU A 61 27.48 11.47 10.97
N SER A 62 27.91 12.31 11.93
CA SER A 62 28.31 11.91 13.28
C SER A 62 27.38 12.37 14.40
N THR A 63 26.28 13.06 14.08
CA THR A 63 25.35 13.65 15.03
C THR A 63 23.94 13.12 14.84
N PHE A 64 23.14 13.15 15.91
CA PHE A 64 21.70 12.88 15.89
C PHE A 64 20.93 14.17 16.12
N HIS A 65 19.87 14.38 15.34
CA HIS A 65 18.98 15.54 15.43
C HIS A 65 17.56 15.11 15.78
N LEU A 66 16.87 15.92 16.55
CA LEU A 66 15.44 15.75 16.78
C LEU A 66 14.67 16.55 15.74
N HIS A 67 13.96 15.85 14.87
CA HIS A 67 13.23 16.45 13.74
C HIS A 67 12.32 17.59 14.16
N GLY A 68 12.46 18.76 13.51
CA GLY A 68 11.66 19.94 13.80
C GLY A 68 12.08 20.71 15.06
N THR A 69 13.27 20.42 15.60
CA THR A 69 13.86 21.15 16.72
C THR A 69 15.32 21.52 16.42
N GLU A 70 15.90 22.40 17.20
CA GLU A 70 17.33 22.73 17.14
C GLU A 70 18.21 21.78 17.98
N GLN A 71 17.60 20.80 18.64
CA GLN A 71 18.33 19.87 19.51
C GLN A 71 19.12 18.86 18.69
N SER A 72 20.42 18.80 18.97
CA SER A 72 21.34 17.83 18.40
C SER A 72 22.23 17.23 19.47
N PHE A 73 22.68 16.01 19.23
CA PHE A 73 23.49 15.23 20.16
C PHE A 73 24.64 14.58 19.38
N SER A 74 25.79 14.50 19.97
CA SER A 74 26.85 13.64 19.45
C SER A 74 26.47 12.16 19.61
N LYS A 75 27.07 11.28 18.84
CA LYS A 75 26.85 9.83 18.93
C LYS A 75 27.14 9.31 20.36
N ALA A 76 28.22 9.81 20.99
CA ALA A 76 28.61 9.39 22.33
C ALA A 76 27.58 9.81 23.40
N GLU A 77 27.10 11.06 23.33
CA GLU A 77 26.05 11.56 24.23
C GLU A 77 24.76 10.78 24.07
N PHE A 78 24.34 10.47 22.84
CA PHE A 78 23.09 9.77 22.60
C PHE A 78 23.14 8.31 23.07
N ILE A 79 24.28 7.64 22.89
CA ILE A 79 24.49 6.29 23.44
C ILE A 79 24.51 6.30 24.98
N LYS A 80 25.13 7.32 25.59
CA LYS A 80 25.09 7.51 27.04
C LYS A 80 23.67 7.73 27.56
N LEU A 81 22.83 8.47 26.81
CA LEU A 81 21.43 8.66 27.16
C LEU A 81 20.64 7.35 27.12
N VAL A 82 20.95 6.42 26.22
CA VAL A 82 20.34 5.07 26.24
C VAL A 82 20.64 4.33 27.54
N ASP A 83 21.84 4.52 28.11
CA ASP A 83 22.19 3.89 29.37
C ASP A 83 21.49 4.53 30.56
N THR A 84 21.44 5.86 30.60
CA THR A 84 20.92 6.64 31.75
C THR A 84 19.41 6.84 31.70
N HIS A 85 18.84 7.03 30.48
CA HIS A 85 17.45 7.37 30.26
C HIS A 85 16.82 6.55 29.10
N PRO A 86 16.83 5.20 29.17
CA PRO A 86 16.27 4.36 28.13
C PRO A 86 14.77 4.59 27.89
N GLU A 87 14.04 5.07 28.88
CA GLU A 87 12.62 5.41 28.84
C GLU A 87 12.31 6.56 27.88
N ARG A 88 13.31 7.35 27.52
CA ARG A 88 13.16 8.44 26.54
C ARG A 88 13.23 7.97 25.08
N PHE A 89 13.58 6.71 24.83
CA PHE A 89 13.65 6.14 23.49
C PHE A 89 12.40 5.31 23.21
N SER A 90 11.66 5.69 22.18
CA SER A 90 10.42 5.03 21.82
C SER A 90 10.51 4.44 20.41
N PRO A 91 10.28 3.13 20.20
CA PRO A 91 10.32 2.53 18.90
C PRO A 91 9.18 3.03 18.01
N ASN A 92 9.43 3.12 16.69
CA ASN A 92 8.40 3.37 15.69
C ASN A 92 7.65 2.06 15.35
N VAL A 93 6.83 2.09 14.28
CA VAL A 93 6.07 0.93 13.82
C VAL A 93 6.94 -0.29 13.44
N ILE A 94 8.19 -0.08 13.04
CA ILE A 94 9.15 -1.12 12.67
C ILE A 94 9.70 -1.84 13.92
N LEU A 95 10.18 -1.08 14.89
CA LEU A 95 10.81 -1.64 16.10
C LEU A 95 9.82 -1.91 17.24
N ARG A 96 8.60 -1.38 17.18
CA ARG A 96 7.59 -1.66 18.21
C ARG A 96 7.28 -3.16 18.38
N PRO A 97 7.09 -3.95 17.30
CA PRO A 97 6.91 -5.38 17.43
C PRO A 97 8.11 -6.08 18.06
N VAL A 98 9.33 -5.70 17.68
CA VAL A 98 10.57 -6.22 18.29
C VAL A 98 10.62 -5.89 19.78
N TYR A 99 10.29 -4.65 20.17
CA TYR A 99 10.18 -4.26 21.58
C TYR A 99 9.15 -5.10 22.33
N GLN A 100 7.97 -5.31 21.73
CA GLN A 100 6.90 -6.12 22.30
C GLN A 100 7.39 -7.54 22.60
N GLU A 101 8.04 -8.21 21.65
CA GLU A 101 8.51 -9.58 21.81
C GLU A 101 9.65 -9.68 22.85
N CYS A 102 10.46 -8.63 23.02
CA CYS A 102 11.48 -8.60 24.07
C CYS A 102 10.87 -8.60 25.50
N ILE A 103 9.73 -7.94 25.70
CA ILE A 103 9.13 -7.74 27.03
C ILE A 103 7.93 -8.65 27.30
N LEU A 104 7.23 -9.07 26.25
CA LEU A 104 6.04 -9.91 26.28
C LEU A 104 6.10 -10.90 25.12
N PRO A 105 6.92 -11.95 25.19
CA PRO A 105 7.03 -12.94 24.12
C PRO A 105 5.68 -13.59 23.82
N ASN A 106 5.29 -13.61 22.55
CA ASN A 106 4.00 -14.13 22.10
C ASN A 106 4.20 -15.39 21.24
N LEU A 107 3.34 -16.39 21.42
CA LEU A 107 3.25 -17.52 20.52
C LEU A 107 2.52 -17.15 19.22
N CYS A 108 1.55 -16.24 19.34
CA CYS A 108 0.70 -15.85 18.24
C CYS A 108 0.33 -14.38 18.33
N TYR A 109 0.42 -13.66 17.21
CA TYR A 109 -0.06 -12.31 17.04
C TYR A 109 -1.32 -12.29 16.17
N ILE A 110 -2.43 -11.85 16.75
CA ILE A 110 -3.72 -11.74 16.06
C ILE A 110 -3.91 -10.29 15.62
N GLY A 111 -3.78 -10.01 14.34
CA GLY A 111 -3.80 -8.66 13.80
C GLY A 111 -4.79 -8.45 12.65
N GLY A 112 -5.08 -7.20 12.34
CA GLY A 112 -5.82 -6.84 11.13
C GLY A 112 -4.96 -7.00 9.87
N GLY A 113 -5.57 -7.02 8.69
CA GLY A 113 -4.86 -7.24 7.42
C GLY A 113 -3.69 -6.30 7.19
N GLY A 114 -3.84 -4.99 7.49
CA GLY A 114 -2.76 -4.02 7.38
C GLY A 114 -1.64 -4.25 8.40
N GLU A 115 -1.99 -4.75 9.60
CA GLU A 115 -1.01 -5.09 10.63
C GLU A 115 -0.19 -6.30 10.20
N LEU A 116 -0.82 -7.39 9.76
CA LEU A 116 -0.11 -8.56 9.27
C LEU A 116 0.76 -8.22 8.06
N ALA A 117 0.29 -7.35 7.17
CA ALA A 117 1.04 -6.93 6.00
C ALA A 117 2.38 -6.28 6.35
N TYR A 118 2.46 -5.43 7.39
CA TYR A 118 3.76 -4.89 7.80
C TYR A 118 4.54 -5.87 8.69
N TRP A 119 3.88 -6.75 9.45
CA TRP A 119 4.60 -7.78 10.22
C TRP A 119 5.43 -8.69 9.30
N PHE A 120 4.89 -9.11 8.14
CA PHE A 120 5.65 -9.89 7.16
C PHE A 120 6.93 -9.19 6.68
N GLN A 121 6.98 -7.87 6.72
CA GLN A 121 8.19 -7.10 6.38
C GLN A 121 9.26 -7.16 7.49
N LEU A 122 8.94 -7.64 8.68
CA LEU A 122 9.80 -7.60 9.86
C LEU A 122 10.53 -8.93 10.13
N THR A 123 10.26 -9.99 9.40
CA THR A 123 10.84 -11.33 9.63
C THR A 123 12.36 -11.25 9.77
N SER A 124 13.05 -10.68 8.78
CA SER A 124 14.52 -10.53 8.83
C SER A 124 15.00 -9.62 9.96
N THR A 125 14.16 -8.70 10.45
CA THR A 125 14.49 -7.85 11.62
C THR A 125 14.46 -8.67 12.91
N PHE A 126 13.49 -9.56 13.07
CA PHE A 126 13.41 -10.49 14.18
C PHE A 126 14.59 -11.46 14.18
N GLU A 127 14.92 -12.04 13.02
CA GLU A 127 16.09 -12.90 12.83
C GLU A 127 17.38 -12.20 13.22
N HIS A 128 17.56 -10.93 12.78
CA HIS A 128 18.73 -10.14 13.11
C HIS A 128 18.93 -9.97 14.61
N PHE A 129 17.85 -9.72 15.37
CA PHE A 129 17.90 -9.56 16.81
C PHE A 129 17.79 -10.89 17.58
N GLY A 130 17.77 -12.04 16.90
CA GLY A 130 17.68 -13.35 17.53
C GLY A 130 16.38 -13.59 18.29
N LEU A 131 15.28 -12.94 17.86
CA LEU A 131 13.97 -13.07 18.47
C LEU A 131 13.10 -14.06 17.72
N PRO A 132 12.29 -14.89 18.40
CA PRO A 132 11.32 -15.75 17.75
C PRO A 132 10.24 -14.89 17.07
N PHE A 133 9.93 -15.22 15.80
CA PHE A 133 8.83 -14.58 15.10
C PHE A 133 7.52 -15.29 15.44
N PRO A 134 6.49 -14.60 15.96
CA PRO A 134 5.26 -15.24 16.37
C PRO A 134 4.44 -15.72 15.17
N MET A 135 3.57 -16.70 15.37
CA MET A 135 2.57 -17.08 14.38
C MET A 135 1.63 -15.89 14.13
N LEU A 136 1.41 -15.55 12.86
CA LEU A 136 0.50 -14.47 12.49
C LEU A 136 -0.88 -15.02 12.14
N LEU A 137 -1.92 -14.55 12.82
CA LEU A 137 -3.31 -14.89 12.53
C LEU A 137 -4.12 -13.64 12.18
N LEU A 138 -4.90 -13.74 11.09
CA LEU A 138 -5.82 -12.67 10.73
C LEU A 138 -7.01 -12.66 11.69
N ARG A 139 -7.25 -11.52 12.35
CA ARG A 139 -8.45 -11.35 13.17
C ARG A 139 -9.71 -11.37 12.32
N ASN A 140 -10.80 -11.83 12.89
CA ASN A 140 -12.12 -11.80 12.26
C ASN A 140 -12.52 -10.36 11.92
N SER A 141 -13.15 -10.20 10.77
CA SER A 141 -13.74 -8.93 10.35
C SER A 141 -15.25 -9.06 10.30
N ALA A 142 -15.96 -8.06 10.82
CA ALA A 142 -17.41 -8.03 10.81
C ALA A 142 -17.93 -6.71 10.24
N LEU A 143 -18.96 -6.79 9.39
CA LEU A 143 -19.67 -5.62 8.89
C LEU A 143 -21.08 -5.62 9.51
N LEU A 144 -21.38 -4.58 10.29
CA LEU A 144 -22.68 -4.39 10.91
C LEU A 144 -23.40 -3.24 10.24
N TYR A 145 -24.66 -3.46 9.85
CA TYR A 145 -25.53 -2.42 9.32
C TYR A 145 -26.97 -2.60 9.79
N SER A 146 -27.73 -1.50 9.85
CA SER A 146 -29.10 -1.49 10.32
C SER A 146 -30.05 -2.23 9.37
N LYS A 147 -31.18 -2.74 9.88
CA LYS A 147 -32.25 -3.33 9.06
C LYS A 147 -32.75 -2.37 7.96
N LYS A 148 -32.77 -1.06 8.24
CA LYS A 148 -33.14 -0.03 7.25
C LYS A 148 -32.15 0.00 6.09
N LEU A 149 -30.85 -0.08 6.39
CA LEU A 149 -29.82 -0.10 5.36
C LEU A 149 -29.83 -1.42 4.59
N ALA A 150 -30.09 -2.57 5.25
CA ALA A 150 -30.26 -3.85 4.59
C ALA A 150 -31.33 -3.80 3.50
N LYS A 151 -32.54 -3.31 3.84
CA LYS A 151 -33.62 -3.10 2.88
C LYS A 151 -33.26 -2.17 1.73
N LYS A 152 -32.43 -1.14 1.98
CA LYS A 152 -31.96 -0.23 0.93
C LYS A 152 -30.97 -0.92 -0.01
N ILE A 153 -30.05 -1.71 0.53
CA ILE A 153 -29.07 -2.51 -0.23
C ILE A 153 -29.80 -3.48 -1.17
N GLU A 154 -30.78 -4.22 -0.62
CA GLU A 154 -31.63 -5.14 -1.38
C GLU A 154 -32.42 -4.42 -2.49
N LYS A 155 -33.13 -3.33 -2.16
CA LYS A 155 -33.87 -2.52 -3.14
C LYS A 155 -32.99 -1.98 -4.28
N LEU A 156 -31.74 -1.68 -3.98
CA LEU A 156 -30.76 -1.19 -4.97
C LEU A 156 -30.07 -2.33 -5.71
N ASN A 157 -30.40 -3.59 -5.39
CA ASN A 157 -29.75 -4.77 -5.95
C ASN A 157 -28.21 -4.67 -5.86
N LEU A 158 -27.74 -4.43 -4.63
CA LEU A 158 -26.31 -4.38 -4.30
C LEU A 158 -25.93 -5.63 -3.52
N GLU A 159 -24.74 -6.13 -3.81
CA GLU A 159 -24.12 -7.23 -3.08
C GLU A 159 -23.20 -6.71 -1.97
N THR A 160 -22.94 -7.55 -0.95
CA THR A 160 -22.02 -7.17 0.15
C THR A 160 -20.65 -6.68 -0.34
N PRO A 161 -19.99 -7.29 -1.35
CA PRO A 161 -18.72 -6.77 -1.88
C PRO A 161 -18.82 -5.35 -2.46
N ASP A 162 -20.00 -4.94 -2.93
CA ASP A 162 -20.19 -3.61 -3.51
C ASP A 162 -20.05 -2.49 -2.48
N LEU A 163 -20.32 -2.79 -1.21
CA LEU A 163 -20.22 -1.83 -0.12
C LEU A 163 -18.78 -1.41 0.18
N PHE A 164 -17.80 -2.19 -0.29
CA PHE A 164 -16.37 -1.91 -0.15
C PHE A 164 -15.77 -1.20 -1.37
N LEU A 165 -16.55 -1.00 -2.42
CA LEU A 165 -16.09 -0.26 -3.59
C LEU A 165 -15.97 1.24 -3.28
N LYS A 166 -14.96 1.88 -3.89
CA LYS A 166 -14.91 3.35 -3.92
C LYS A 166 -16.18 3.88 -4.59
N ARG A 167 -16.72 4.99 -4.07
CA ARG A 167 -17.97 5.61 -4.57
C ARG A 167 -18.07 5.62 -6.10
N ASN A 168 -17.02 6.10 -6.79
CA ASN A 168 -17.03 6.15 -8.26
C ASN A 168 -17.08 4.76 -8.93
N ALA A 169 -16.46 3.76 -8.33
CA ALA A 169 -16.51 2.38 -8.84
C ALA A 169 -17.90 1.79 -8.69
N LEU A 170 -18.53 1.99 -7.53
CA LEU A 170 -19.92 1.58 -7.29
C LEU A 170 -20.89 2.24 -8.27
N LEU A 171 -20.80 3.56 -8.46
CA LEU A 171 -21.62 4.29 -9.43
C LEU A 171 -21.40 3.79 -10.86
N ASN A 172 -20.15 3.52 -11.24
CA ASN A 172 -19.84 2.95 -12.57
C ASN A 172 -20.46 1.56 -12.74
N LYS A 173 -20.32 0.68 -11.73
CA LYS A 173 -20.93 -0.66 -11.77
C LYS A 173 -22.44 -0.55 -11.94
N LYS A 174 -23.09 0.29 -11.14
CA LYS A 174 -24.55 0.44 -11.20
C LYS A 174 -25.04 1.00 -12.52
N VAL A 175 -24.40 2.03 -13.04
CA VAL A 175 -24.76 2.60 -14.35
C VAL A 175 -24.65 1.55 -15.45
N ARG A 176 -23.64 0.68 -15.43
CA ARG A 176 -23.51 -0.42 -16.39
C ARG A 176 -24.63 -1.46 -16.25
N GLN A 177 -25.12 -1.70 -15.02
CA GLN A 177 -26.23 -2.65 -14.78
C GLN A 177 -27.59 -2.14 -15.24
N ILE A 178 -27.88 -0.82 -15.03
CA ILE A 178 -29.19 -0.25 -15.33
C ILE A 178 -29.27 0.46 -16.68
N SER A 179 -28.16 0.56 -17.38
CA SER A 179 -28.09 1.18 -18.71
C SER A 179 -28.86 0.34 -19.73
N ASN A 180 -29.66 1.00 -20.54
CA ASN A 180 -30.37 0.41 -21.67
C ASN A 180 -29.50 0.33 -22.94
N ILE A 181 -28.28 0.81 -22.89
CA ILE A 181 -27.30 0.73 -23.98
C ILE A 181 -26.05 -0.02 -23.50
N ASP A 182 -25.39 -0.69 -24.43
CA ASP A 182 -24.12 -1.33 -24.13
C ASP A 182 -23.03 -0.26 -23.95
N LEU A 183 -22.38 -0.28 -22.79
CA LEU A 183 -21.29 0.62 -22.44
C LEU A 183 -19.92 -0.03 -22.60
N ASP A 184 -19.86 -1.29 -23.03
CA ASP A 184 -18.62 -2.02 -23.27
C ASP A 184 -18.14 -1.83 -24.70
N LEU A 185 -17.05 -1.12 -24.88
CA LEU A 185 -16.39 -0.94 -26.17
C LEU A 185 -15.26 -1.96 -26.41
N SER A 186 -15.18 -3.03 -25.62
CA SER A 186 -14.20 -4.11 -25.82
C SER A 186 -14.31 -4.77 -27.20
N PRO A 187 -15.51 -5.05 -27.76
CA PRO A 187 -15.62 -5.59 -29.11
C PRO A 187 -14.98 -4.69 -30.18
N LEU A 188 -15.15 -3.38 -30.07
CA LEU A 188 -14.51 -2.42 -30.97
C LEU A 188 -12.99 -2.40 -30.85
N LYS A 189 -12.48 -2.54 -29.61
CA LYS A 189 -11.03 -2.65 -29.37
C LYS A 189 -10.44 -3.91 -30.00
N GLU A 190 -11.17 -5.03 -29.91
CA GLU A 190 -10.74 -6.29 -30.51
C GLU A 190 -10.74 -6.22 -32.04
N GLN A 191 -11.77 -5.62 -32.66
CA GLN A 191 -11.81 -5.39 -34.09
C GLN A 191 -10.63 -4.51 -34.54
N LEU A 192 -10.36 -3.44 -33.83
CA LEU A 192 -9.24 -2.55 -34.13
C LEU A 192 -7.89 -3.28 -34.00
N LYS A 193 -7.68 -4.11 -32.98
CA LYS A 193 -6.47 -4.93 -32.88
C LYS A 193 -6.29 -5.84 -34.08
N LYS A 194 -7.33 -6.56 -34.49
CA LYS A 194 -7.28 -7.42 -35.70
C LYS A 194 -6.89 -6.66 -36.96
N GLN A 195 -7.37 -5.41 -37.14
CA GLN A 195 -6.96 -4.58 -38.26
C GLN A 195 -5.46 -4.24 -38.19
N PHE A 196 -4.93 -3.91 -37.00
CA PHE A 196 -3.51 -3.66 -36.84
C PHE A 196 -2.65 -4.91 -36.97
N ASP A 197 -3.15 -6.09 -36.57
CA ASP A 197 -2.46 -7.37 -36.81
C ASP A 197 -2.26 -7.62 -38.30
N SER A 198 -3.25 -7.27 -39.14
CA SER A 198 -3.12 -7.34 -40.60
C SER A 198 -2.07 -6.37 -41.15
N LEU A 199 -2.00 -5.14 -40.58
CA LEU A 199 -0.95 -4.16 -40.94
C LEU A 199 0.44 -4.64 -40.52
N GLN A 200 0.56 -5.32 -39.36
CA GLN A 200 1.83 -5.89 -38.93
C GLN A 200 2.36 -7.00 -39.85
N GLN A 201 1.48 -7.71 -40.57
CA GLN A 201 1.93 -8.65 -41.62
C GLN A 201 2.55 -7.92 -42.82
N LEU A 202 2.05 -6.70 -43.14
CA LEU A 202 2.65 -5.86 -44.17
C LEU A 202 4.00 -5.29 -43.77
N VAL A 203 4.16 -4.95 -42.48
CA VAL A 203 5.45 -4.48 -41.91
C VAL A 203 6.58 -5.45 -42.23
N LYS A 204 6.34 -6.76 -42.12
CA LYS A 204 7.34 -7.79 -42.44
C LYS A 204 7.85 -7.77 -43.86
N LYS A 205 7.15 -7.07 -44.77
CA LYS A 205 7.48 -6.94 -46.20
C LYS A 205 8.03 -5.56 -46.55
N THR A 206 8.22 -4.68 -45.58
CA THR A 206 8.62 -3.29 -45.76
C THR A 206 9.82 -2.91 -44.91
N ASP A 207 10.22 -1.65 -44.95
CA ASP A 207 11.30 -1.09 -44.15
C ASP A 207 10.95 -1.04 -42.63
N ALA A 208 11.96 -1.23 -41.78
CA ALA A 208 11.80 -1.26 -40.31
C ALA A 208 11.21 0.04 -39.75
N SER A 209 11.36 1.18 -40.40
CA SER A 209 10.78 2.46 -39.99
C SER A 209 9.25 2.44 -39.95
N PHE A 210 8.61 1.62 -40.81
CA PHE A 210 7.16 1.49 -40.88
C PHE A 210 6.59 0.77 -39.63
N GLN A 211 7.36 -0.11 -38.98
CA GLN A 211 6.93 -0.80 -37.77
C GLN A 211 6.58 0.19 -36.67
N GLY A 212 7.49 1.14 -36.36
CA GLY A 212 7.27 2.15 -35.34
C GLY A 212 6.03 3.02 -35.58
N ALA A 213 5.75 3.34 -36.86
CA ALA A 213 4.57 4.11 -37.23
C ALA A 213 3.27 3.33 -36.95
N VAL A 214 3.22 2.03 -37.29
CA VAL A 214 2.06 1.16 -37.04
C VAL A 214 1.81 0.99 -35.54
N GLU A 215 2.83 0.72 -34.75
CA GLU A 215 2.72 0.56 -33.30
C GLU A 215 2.26 1.85 -32.59
N ALA A 216 2.83 2.99 -32.98
CA ALA A 216 2.42 4.29 -32.45
C ALA A 216 0.96 4.60 -32.76
N GLN A 217 0.52 4.34 -34.00
CA GLN A 217 -0.84 4.58 -34.42
C GLN A 217 -1.84 3.63 -33.74
N GLN A 218 -1.51 2.34 -33.60
CA GLN A 218 -2.30 1.37 -32.83
C GLN A 218 -2.51 1.85 -31.39
N THR A 219 -1.42 2.23 -30.73
CA THR A 219 -1.47 2.76 -29.36
C THR A 219 -2.37 3.98 -29.24
N LYS A 220 -2.25 4.92 -30.17
CA LYS A 220 -3.05 6.15 -30.20
C LYS A 220 -4.54 5.84 -30.38
N GLN A 221 -4.90 4.95 -31.29
CA GLN A 221 -6.30 4.61 -31.57
C GLN A 221 -6.92 3.80 -30.41
N LEU A 222 -6.21 2.84 -29.82
CA LEU A 222 -6.69 2.11 -28.63
C LEU A 222 -6.90 3.04 -27.43
N LYS A 223 -6.01 4.02 -27.22
CA LYS A 223 -6.21 5.08 -26.22
C LYS A 223 -7.45 5.93 -26.54
N GLY A 224 -7.69 6.22 -27.81
CA GLY A 224 -8.87 6.96 -28.27
C GLY A 224 -10.17 6.24 -27.92
N ILE A 225 -10.30 4.94 -28.22
CA ILE A 225 -11.48 4.14 -27.87
C ILE A 225 -11.66 4.09 -26.33
N LYS A 226 -10.59 3.89 -25.56
CA LYS A 226 -10.66 3.93 -24.09
C LYS A 226 -11.16 5.28 -23.56
N HIS A 227 -10.79 6.36 -24.22
CA HIS A 227 -11.28 7.70 -23.86
C HIS A 227 -12.76 7.88 -24.21
N LEU A 228 -13.20 7.39 -25.38
CA LEU A 228 -14.61 7.40 -25.76
C LEU A 228 -15.47 6.57 -24.81
N GLU A 229 -15.03 5.39 -24.39
CA GLU A 229 -15.73 4.57 -23.39
C GLU A 229 -15.95 5.32 -22.07
N LYS A 230 -14.91 6.04 -21.57
CA LYS A 230 -15.05 6.89 -20.37
C LYS A 230 -16.05 8.04 -20.57
N ARG A 231 -16.08 8.64 -21.76
CA ARG A 231 -17.03 9.71 -22.08
C ARG A 231 -18.45 9.19 -22.21
N LEU A 232 -18.64 8.02 -22.83
CA LEU A 232 -19.92 7.34 -22.95
C LEU A 232 -20.51 7.02 -21.56
N LEU A 233 -19.69 6.42 -20.67
CA LEU A 233 -20.09 6.17 -19.29
C LEU A 233 -20.45 7.47 -18.55
N LYS A 234 -19.71 8.56 -18.76
CA LYS A 234 -20.01 9.86 -18.17
C LYS A 234 -21.31 10.47 -18.73
N ALA A 235 -21.59 10.29 -20.01
CA ALA A 235 -22.84 10.73 -20.64
C ALA A 235 -24.02 9.95 -20.07
N GLN A 236 -23.92 8.62 -20.01
CA GLN A 236 -24.96 7.75 -19.46
C GLN A 236 -25.24 8.02 -17.97
N LYS A 237 -24.22 8.35 -17.16
CA LYS A 237 -24.43 8.82 -15.77
C LYS A 237 -25.30 10.08 -15.67
N ARG A 238 -25.23 10.97 -16.66
CA ARG A 238 -26.08 12.18 -16.66
C ARG A 238 -27.52 11.84 -17.03
N VAL A 239 -27.71 10.89 -17.96
CA VAL A 239 -29.03 10.41 -18.35
C VAL A 239 -29.72 9.71 -17.17
N LEU A 240 -28.96 8.88 -16.43
CA LEU A 240 -29.44 8.09 -15.29
C LEU A 240 -29.19 8.81 -13.95
N LYS A 241 -29.23 10.15 -13.93
CA LYS A 241 -28.88 10.95 -12.74
C LYS A 241 -29.72 10.59 -11.53
N ASP A 242 -31.03 10.45 -11.67
CA ASP A 242 -31.95 10.21 -10.57
C ASP A 242 -31.72 8.83 -9.91
N GLU A 243 -31.46 7.80 -10.73
CA GLU A 243 -31.12 6.47 -10.25
C GLU A 243 -29.75 6.43 -9.55
N VAL A 244 -28.79 7.18 -10.08
CA VAL A 244 -27.44 7.30 -9.52
C VAL A 244 -27.44 8.08 -8.21
N GLU A 245 -28.25 9.13 -8.06
CA GLU A 245 -28.38 9.88 -6.82
C GLU A 245 -28.95 9.04 -5.67
N ARG A 246 -29.87 8.12 -5.95
CA ARG A 246 -30.42 7.17 -4.95
C ARG A 246 -29.38 6.25 -4.32
N LEU A 247 -28.23 6.05 -4.97
CA LEU A 247 -27.10 5.28 -4.42
C LEU A 247 -26.29 6.08 -3.39
N VAL A 248 -26.40 7.40 -3.39
CA VAL A 248 -25.54 8.28 -2.58
C VAL A 248 -26.21 8.68 -1.27
N LEU A 249 -27.50 8.60 -1.19
CA LEU A 249 -28.34 8.89 -0.01
C LEU A 249 -28.56 7.63 0.84
#